data_e013d00c7c9ffb49021e8f17fec58631
#
_entry.id   e013d00c7c9ffb49021e8f17fec58631
#
_cell.length_a   1.000
_cell.length_b   1.000
_cell.length_c   1.000
_cell.angle_alpha   90.00
_cell.angle_beta   90.00
_cell.angle_gamma   90.00
#
_symmetry.space_group_name_H-M   'P 1'
#
loop_
_entity.id
_entity.type
_entity.pdbx_description
1 polymer ?
#
loop_
_entity_poly.entity_id
_entity_poly.type
_entity_poly.pdbx_seq_one_letter_code
_entity_poly.pdbx_strand_id
1 'polypeptide(L)'
;SMFERKIRYSEEMITSREYLDKKSALDYIIDALQFILSVQDSEKIILKYKLAAKSVNEDENSKVYAVVKAEIEEIMKISNEYFDIRHNEYLNKAKQTREPIQDLAFIEYLYNRAYALLYLLRIKTDTDKLINFKKDCDNHTSVDKDV
;
A
#
# COMPACT_ATOMS: atom_id res chain seq x y z
N SER A 1 -0.49 16.30 2.01
CA SER A 1 0.45 15.45 1.31
C SER A 1 -0.30 14.43 0.43
N MET A 2 0.41 13.93 -0.56
CA MET A 2 -0.17 12.93 -1.48
C MET A 2 -0.57 11.65 -0.73
N PHE A 3 0.24 11.22 0.23
CA PHE A 3 -0.06 10.06 1.06
C PHE A 3 -1.39 10.19 1.81
N GLU A 4 -1.57 11.30 2.51
CA GLU A 4 -2.81 11.54 3.25
C GLU A 4 -4.02 11.73 2.34
N ARG A 5 -3.81 12.36 1.17
CA ARG A 5 -4.87 12.52 0.17
C ARG A 5 -5.34 11.18 -0.37
N LYS A 6 -4.42 10.26 -0.64
CA LYS A 6 -4.79 8.92 -1.13
C LYS A 6 -5.63 8.16 -0.12
N ILE A 7 -5.27 8.25 1.15
CA ILE A 7 -6.07 7.62 2.21
C ILE A 7 -7.48 8.22 2.24
N ARG A 8 -7.58 9.54 2.23
CA ARG A 8 -8.86 10.24 2.28
C ARG A 8 -9.72 9.95 1.07
N TYR A 9 -9.15 9.96 -0.13
CA TYR A 9 -9.89 9.61 -1.34
C TYR A 9 -10.40 8.17 -1.27
N SER A 10 -9.58 7.25 -0.76
CA SER A 10 -10.00 5.87 -0.60
C SER A 10 -11.19 5.74 0.35
N GLU A 11 -11.17 6.49 1.45
CA GLU A 11 -12.26 6.48 2.42
C GLU A 11 -13.59 6.99 1.82
N GLU A 12 -13.51 8.00 0.97
CA GLU A 12 -14.69 8.54 0.28
C GLU A 12 -15.20 7.57 -0.79
N MET A 13 -14.30 7.03 -1.60
CA MET A 13 -14.66 6.20 -2.75
C MET A 13 -15.15 4.82 -2.37
N ILE A 14 -14.69 4.26 -1.26
CA ILE A 14 -15.11 2.90 -0.85
C ILE A 14 -16.61 2.85 -0.50
N THR A 15 -17.20 3.96 -0.13
CA THR A 15 -18.63 4.02 0.20
C THR A 15 -19.52 4.12 -1.03
N SER A 16 -18.96 4.40 -2.20
CA SER A 16 -19.71 4.45 -3.46
C SER A 16 -20.20 3.05 -3.85
N ARG A 17 -21.32 3.00 -4.55
CA ARG A 17 -21.86 1.75 -5.10
C ARG A 17 -21.29 1.42 -6.47
N GLU A 18 -20.55 2.37 -7.08
CA GLU A 18 -19.99 2.20 -8.41
C GLU A 18 -18.72 1.37 -8.36
N TYR A 19 -18.60 0.44 -9.28
CA TYR A 19 -17.43 -0.44 -9.39
C TYR A 19 -16.13 0.36 -9.51
N LEU A 20 -16.10 1.36 -10.41
CA LEU A 20 -14.87 2.13 -10.64
C LEU A 20 -14.43 2.89 -9.40
N ASP A 21 -15.38 3.39 -8.61
CA ASP A 21 -15.05 4.09 -7.37
C ASP A 21 -14.45 3.13 -6.32
N LYS A 22 -15.05 1.96 -6.15
CA LYS A 22 -14.53 0.96 -5.21
C LYS A 22 -13.16 0.44 -5.64
N LYS A 23 -12.97 0.23 -6.93
CA LYS A 23 -11.68 -0.16 -7.48
C LYS A 23 -10.65 0.93 -7.25
N SER A 24 -11.00 2.19 -7.48
CA SER A 24 -10.11 3.32 -7.22
C SER A 24 -9.75 3.41 -5.73
N ALA A 25 -10.71 3.17 -4.85
CA ALA A 25 -10.45 3.14 -3.41
C ALA A 25 -9.39 2.09 -3.06
N LEU A 26 -9.50 0.90 -3.63
CA LEU A 26 -8.51 -0.16 -3.42
C LEU A 26 -7.15 0.24 -3.96
N ASP A 27 -7.07 0.81 -5.16
CA ASP A 27 -5.83 1.31 -5.73
C ASP A 27 -5.16 2.34 -4.83
N TYR A 28 -5.92 3.30 -4.33
CA TYR A 28 -5.39 4.36 -3.47
C TYR A 28 -4.86 3.81 -2.14
N ILE A 29 -5.58 2.87 -1.51
CA ILE A 29 -5.12 2.33 -0.23
C ILE A 29 -3.89 1.45 -0.40
N ILE A 30 -3.80 0.69 -1.49
CA ILE A 30 -2.60 -0.10 -1.81
C ILE A 30 -1.41 0.83 -2.08
N ASP A 31 -1.60 1.92 -2.82
CA ASP A 31 -0.55 2.90 -3.06
C ASP A 31 -0.04 3.51 -1.74
N ALA A 32 -0.95 3.84 -0.82
CA ALA A 32 -0.57 4.36 0.49
C ALA A 32 0.20 3.34 1.31
N LEU A 33 -0.23 2.08 1.26
CA LEU A 33 0.48 0.98 1.93
C LEU A 33 1.89 0.81 1.36
N GLN A 34 2.03 0.84 0.03
CA GLN A 34 3.34 0.77 -0.62
C GLN A 34 4.24 1.93 -0.21
N PHE A 35 3.69 3.11 -0.03
CA PHE A 35 4.45 4.26 0.45
C PHE A 35 5.06 3.98 1.82
N ILE A 36 4.25 3.51 2.78
CA ILE A 36 4.75 3.18 4.13
C ILE A 36 5.83 2.09 4.08
N LEU A 37 5.66 1.10 3.22
CA LEU A 37 6.68 0.07 3.05
C LEU A 37 7.96 0.63 2.44
N SER A 38 7.85 1.58 1.52
CA SER A 38 9.00 2.16 0.83
C SER A 38 9.87 3.05 1.71
N VAL A 39 9.35 3.58 2.83
CA VAL A 39 10.14 4.44 3.73
C VAL A 39 11.10 3.64 4.62
N GLN A 40 11.05 2.33 4.60
CA GLN A 40 11.94 1.50 5.40
C GLN A 40 13.38 1.57 4.86
N ASP A 41 14.36 1.53 5.77
CA ASP A 41 15.78 1.70 5.46
C ASP A 41 16.39 0.45 4.80
N SER A 42 15.98 0.16 3.58
CA SER A 42 16.57 -0.93 2.78
C SER A 42 16.22 -0.72 1.32
N GLU A 43 17.11 -1.14 0.44
CA GLU A 43 16.84 -1.16 -1.01
C GLU A 43 16.11 -2.43 -1.43
N LYS A 44 16.20 -3.50 -0.63
CA LYS A 44 15.57 -4.79 -0.96
C LYS A 44 14.14 -4.84 -0.43
N ILE A 45 13.20 -5.19 -1.30
CA ILE A 45 11.77 -5.25 -0.97
C ILE A 45 11.50 -6.20 0.21
N ILE A 46 12.09 -7.39 0.20
CA ILE A 46 11.90 -8.37 1.28
C ILE A 46 12.35 -7.81 2.63
N LEU A 47 13.45 -7.07 2.65
CA LEU A 47 13.94 -6.44 3.89
C LEU A 47 13.04 -5.30 4.33
N LYS A 48 12.46 -4.55 3.39
CA LYS A 48 11.47 -3.51 3.74
C LYS A 48 10.26 -4.11 4.43
N TYR A 49 9.78 -5.27 3.98
CA TYR A 49 8.65 -5.95 4.62
C TYR A 49 9.00 -6.41 6.04
N LYS A 50 10.20 -6.96 6.23
CA LYS A 50 10.70 -7.34 7.56
C LYS A 50 10.80 -6.14 8.49
N LEU A 51 11.37 -5.04 8.01
CA LEU A 51 11.53 -3.82 8.80
C LEU A 51 10.17 -3.22 9.20
N ALA A 52 9.20 -3.23 8.28
CA ALA A 52 7.85 -2.80 8.59
C ALA A 52 7.22 -3.68 9.68
N ALA A 53 7.35 -4.98 9.57
CA ALA A 53 6.85 -5.90 10.61
C ALA A 53 7.57 -5.69 11.95
N LYS A 54 8.88 -5.42 11.93
CA LYS A 54 9.65 -5.11 13.15
C LYS A 54 9.22 -3.80 13.80
N SER A 55 8.69 -2.85 13.05
CA SER A 55 8.18 -1.62 13.64
C SER A 55 6.98 -1.89 14.55
N VAL A 56 6.27 -2.99 14.32
CA VAL A 56 5.15 -3.42 15.16
C VAL A 56 5.64 -4.26 16.34
N ASN A 57 6.57 -5.18 16.11
CA ASN A 57 7.20 -5.97 17.17
C ASN A 57 8.61 -6.37 16.73
N GLU A 58 9.62 -5.95 17.49
CA GLU A 58 11.02 -6.16 17.17
C GLU A 58 11.46 -7.63 17.24
N ASP A 59 10.74 -8.44 18.02
CA ASP A 59 11.07 -9.86 18.20
C ASP A 59 10.58 -10.68 16.99
N GLU A 60 11.52 -11.08 16.16
CA GLU A 60 11.22 -11.90 14.97
C GLU A 60 10.61 -13.26 15.31
N ASN A 61 10.72 -13.70 16.55
CA ASN A 61 10.14 -14.96 17.00
C ASN A 61 8.73 -14.76 17.60
N SER A 62 8.24 -13.53 17.69
CA SER A 62 6.91 -13.26 18.23
C SER A 62 5.81 -13.62 17.21
N LYS A 63 4.65 -13.95 17.73
CA LYS A 63 3.46 -14.21 16.90
C LYS A 63 3.00 -12.94 16.21
N VAL A 64 3.13 -11.79 16.86
CA VAL A 64 2.75 -10.49 16.29
C VAL A 64 3.58 -10.20 15.05
N TYR A 65 4.90 -10.34 15.15
CA TYR A 65 5.79 -10.16 13.99
C TYR A 65 5.40 -11.10 12.85
N ALA A 66 5.21 -12.36 13.14
CA ALA A 66 4.88 -13.37 12.12
C ALA A 66 3.56 -13.05 11.41
N VAL A 67 2.54 -12.65 12.15
CA VAL A 67 1.23 -12.28 11.59
C VAL A 67 1.34 -11.05 10.70
N VAL A 68 2.02 -10.00 11.16
CA VAL A 68 2.15 -8.76 10.40
C VAL A 68 2.97 -8.99 9.13
N LYS A 69 4.09 -9.69 9.23
CA LYS A 69 4.93 -10.00 8.07
C LYS A 69 4.14 -10.80 7.03
N ALA A 70 3.41 -11.83 7.46
CA ALA A 70 2.59 -12.65 6.57
C ALA A 70 1.49 -11.81 5.88
N GLU A 71 0.85 -10.90 6.60
CA GLU A 71 -0.18 -10.04 6.03
C GLU A 71 0.38 -9.08 4.99
N ILE A 72 1.53 -8.48 5.25
CA ILE A 72 2.22 -7.62 4.29
C ILE A 72 2.49 -8.41 3.00
N GLU A 73 3.10 -9.58 3.13
CA GLU A 73 3.45 -10.42 1.99
C GLU A 73 2.21 -10.83 1.19
N GLU A 74 1.14 -11.22 1.87
CA GLU A 74 -0.10 -11.67 1.22
C GLU A 74 -0.78 -10.53 0.47
N ILE A 75 -0.93 -9.37 1.07
CA ILE A 75 -1.56 -8.22 0.41
C ILE A 75 -0.75 -7.77 -0.79
N MET A 76 0.57 -7.72 -0.68
CA MET A 76 1.43 -7.34 -1.80
C MET A 76 1.40 -8.38 -2.91
N LYS A 77 1.31 -9.67 -2.57
CA LYS A 77 1.16 -10.74 -3.55
C LYS A 77 -0.15 -10.60 -4.31
N ILE A 78 -1.27 -10.42 -3.60
CA ILE A 78 -2.57 -10.23 -4.22
C ILE A 78 -2.57 -9.00 -5.13
N SER A 79 -2.00 -7.89 -4.69
CA SER A 79 -1.93 -6.69 -5.50
C SER A 79 -1.11 -6.87 -6.78
N ASN A 80 -0.16 -7.79 -6.78
CA ASN A 80 0.63 -8.13 -7.98
C ASN A 80 -0.09 -9.10 -8.91
N GLU A 81 -1.00 -9.92 -8.40
CA GLU A 81 -1.75 -10.89 -9.19
C GLU A 81 -2.89 -10.25 -9.99
N TYR A 82 -3.47 -9.16 -9.49
CA TYR A 82 -4.55 -8.46 -10.17
C TYR A 82 -4.00 -7.17 -10.79
N PHE A 83 -4.04 -7.09 -12.11
CA PHE A 83 -3.45 -5.96 -12.83
C PHE A 83 -4.17 -4.62 -12.55
N ASP A 84 -5.43 -4.68 -12.15
CA ASP A 84 -6.25 -3.49 -11.88
C ASP A 84 -5.96 -2.83 -10.54
N ILE A 85 -5.15 -3.44 -9.69
CA ILE A 85 -4.86 -2.88 -8.35
C ILE A 85 -3.66 -1.92 -8.37
N ARG A 86 -2.82 -1.98 -9.42
CA ARG A 86 -1.60 -1.14 -9.48
C ARG A 86 -1.58 -0.32 -10.76
N HIS A 87 -1.03 0.90 -10.65
CA HIS A 87 -0.98 1.86 -11.76
C HIS A 87 0.20 1.70 -12.71
N ASN A 88 1.04 0.67 -12.57
CA ASN A 88 2.23 0.45 -13.39
C ASN A 88 2.00 -0.57 -14.51
N GLU A 89 0.84 -0.54 -15.12
CA GLU A 89 0.40 -1.50 -16.13
C GLU A 89 1.31 -1.53 -17.35
N TYR A 90 1.78 -0.37 -17.79
CA TYR A 90 2.63 -0.24 -18.97
C TYR A 90 4.01 -0.83 -18.79
N LEU A 91 4.44 -1.11 -17.58
CA LEU A 91 5.78 -1.64 -17.28
C LEU A 91 5.85 -3.16 -17.32
N ASN A 92 4.72 -3.85 -17.43
CA ASN A 92 4.71 -5.29 -17.24
C ASN A 92 3.74 -6.00 -18.17
N LYS A 93 4.29 -6.61 -19.24
CA LYS A 93 3.50 -7.39 -20.20
C LYS A 93 2.81 -8.61 -19.57
N ALA A 94 3.35 -9.15 -18.49
CA ALA A 94 2.73 -10.27 -17.78
C ALA A 94 1.36 -9.93 -17.20
N LYS A 95 1.07 -8.65 -17.00
CA LYS A 95 -0.25 -8.20 -16.54
C LYS A 95 -1.38 -8.53 -17.51
N GLN A 96 -1.07 -8.70 -18.80
CA GLN A 96 -2.07 -9.07 -19.80
C GLN A 96 -2.67 -10.46 -19.55
N THR A 97 -2.00 -11.31 -18.77
CA THR A 97 -2.47 -12.64 -18.42
C THR A 97 -3.15 -12.72 -17.07
N ARG A 98 -3.19 -11.61 -16.33
CA ARG A 98 -3.77 -11.56 -14.99
C ARG A 98 -5.25 -11.20 -15.05
N GLU A 99 -6.03 -11.80 -14.15
CA GLU A 99 -7.44 -11.50 -14.04
C GLU A 99 -7.66 -10.11 -13.43
N PRO A 100 -8.59 -9.31 -14.00
CA PRO A 100 -9.04 -8.10 -13.32
C PRO A 100 -9.90 -8.48 -12.12
N ILE A 101 -9.79 -7.70 -11.04
CA ILE A 101 -10.64 -7.88 -9.89
C ILE A 101 -12.01 -7.27 -10.20
N GLN A 102 -13.08 -8.07 -10.10
CA GLN A 102 -14.44 -7.64 -10.48
C GLN A 102 -15.46 -7.74 -9.35
N ASP A 103 -15.25 -8.65 -8.40
CA ASP A 103 -16.18 -8.88 -7.30
C ASP A 103 -16.13 -7.72 -6.31
N LEU A 104 -17.23 -6.97 -6.20
CA LEU A 104 -17.33 -5.82 -5.31
C LEU A 104 -17.11 -6.17 -3.84
N ALA A 105 -17.65 -7.30 -3.40
CA ALA A 105 -17.47 -7.73 -2.01
C ALA A 105 -16.00 -8.07 -1.73
N PHE A 106 -15.32 -8.66 -2.69
CA PHE A 106 -13.90 -8.98 -2.55
C PHE A 106 -13.04 -7.72 -2.58
N ILE A 107 -13.37 -6.73 -3.40
CA ILE A 107 -12.70 -5.43 -3.41
C ILE A 107 -12.82 -4.78 -2.03
N GLU A 108 -14.02 -4.75 -1.46
CA GLU A 108 -14.24 -4.22 -0.10
C GLU A 108 -13.44 -4.98 0.96
N TYR A 109 -13.42 -6.29 0.85
CA TYR A 109 -12.66 -7.14 1.76
C TYR A 109 -11.17 -6.82 1.70
N LEU A 110 -10.59 -6.72 0.51
CA LEU A 110 -9.18 -6.39 0.34
C LEU A 110 -8.89 -4.96 0.81
N TYR A 111 -9.79 -4.03 0.52
CA TYR A 111 -9.67 -2.66 0.99
C TYR A 111 -9.59 -2.63 2.52
N ASN A 112 -10.48 -3.32 3.20
CA ASN A 112 -10.52 -3.35 4.65
C ASN A 112 -9.26 -3.96 5.25
N ARG A 113 -8.74 -5.03 4.65
CA ARG A 113 -7.47 -5.63 5.08
C ARG A 113 -6.31 -4.67 4.92
N ALA A 114 -6.20 -4.07 3.74
CA ALA A 114 -5.12 -3.12 3.44
C ALA A 114 -5.21 -1.88 4.33
N TYR A 115 -6.41 -1.37 4.55
CA TYR A 115 -6.64 -0.22 5.42
C TYR A 115 -6.23 -0.52 6.86
N ALA A 116 -6.64 -1.66 7.40
CA ALA A 116 -6.29 -2.06 8.76
C ALA A 116 -4.77 -2.22 8.93
N LEU A 117 -4.12 -2.85 7.96
CA LEU A 117 -2.66 -3.01 7.99
C LEU A 117 -1.96 -1.65 7.90
N LEU A 118 -2.41 -0.79 6.99
CA LEU A 118 -1.86 0.56 6.84
C LEU A 118 -1.96 1.35 8.14
N TYR A 119 -3.12 1.28 8.79
CA TYR A 119 -3.36 1.97 10.06
C TYR A 119 -2.37 1.49 11.13
N LEU A 120 -2.19 0.19 11.26
CA LEU A 120 -1.25 -0.39 12.22
C LEU A 120 0.19 0.05 11.95
N LEU A 121 0.63 -0.05 10.69
CA LEU A 121 1.99 0.34 10.32
C LEU A 121 2.22 1.84 10.50
N ARG A 122 1.22 2.66 10.21
CA ARG A 122 1.31 4.10 10.35
C ARG A 122 1.54 4.52 11.81
N ILE A 123 0.81 3.88 12.74
CA ILE A 123 0.95 4.18 14.17
C ILE A 123 2.35 3.78 14.68
N LYS A 124 2.89 2.69 14.15
CA LYS A 124 4.14 2.10 14.63
C LYS A 124 5.38 2.59 13.88
N THR A 125 5.21 3.18 12.70
CA THR A 125 6.34 3.70 11.94
C THR A 125 6.80 5.03 12.53
N ASP A 126 8.12 5.21 12.59
CA ASP A 126 8.73 6.43 13.10
C ASP A 126 8.22 7.64 12.30
N THR A 127 7.65 8.61 13.01
CA THR A 127 7.10 9.83 12.42
C THR A 127 8.17 10.62 11.67
N ASP A 128 9.40 10.67 12.19
CA ASP A 128 10.50 11.38 11.54
C ASP A 128 10.88 10.74 10.20
N LYS A 129 10.87 9.41 10.11
CA LYS A 129 11.07 8.69 8.85
C LYS A 129 10.03 9.08 7.81
N LEU A 130 8.77 9.12 8.19
CA LEU A 130 7.68 9.47 7.27
C LEU A 130 7.81 10.92 6.80
N ILE A 131 8.13 11.84 7.68
CA ILE A 131 8.28 13.25 7.34
C ILE A 131 9.47 13.46 6.41
N ASN A 132 10.63 12.90 6.72
CA ASN A 132 11.84 13.05 5.93
C ASN A 132 11.70 12.46 4.54
N PHE A 133 11.16 11.27 4.44
CA PHE A 133 10.91 10.62 3.15
C PHE A 133 9.94 11.44 2.30
N LYS A 134 8.91 11.98 2.92
CA LYS A 134 7.92 12.81 2.27
C LYS A 134 8.53 14.09 1.72
N LYS A 135 9.43 14.76 2.47
CA LYS A 135 10.16 15.93 1.98
C LYS A 135 11.00 15.60 0.77
N ASP A 136 11.70 14.47 0.79
CA ASP A 136 12.52 14.03 -0.32
C ASP A 136 11.67 13.74 -1.56
N CYS A 137 10.53 13.09 -1.40
CA CYS A 137 9.60 12.82 -2.49
C CYS A 137 8.99 14.12 -3.05
N ASP A 138 8.61 15.06 -2.18
CA ASP A 138 8.06 16.33 -2.60
C ASP A 138 9.11 17.17 -3.37
N ASN A 139 10.37 17.11 -2.94
CA ASN A 139 11.46 17.78 -3.64
C ASN A 139 11.71 17.18 -5.03
N HIS A 140 11.63 15.85 -5.15
CA HIS A 140 11.78 15.18 -6.45
C HIS A 140 10.59 15.42 -7.36
N THR A 141 9.38 15.46 -6.81
CA THR A 141 8.15 15.66 -7.60
C THR A 141 7.89 17.14 -7.93
N SER A 142 8.62 18.08 -7.33
CA SER A 142 8.47 19.50 -7.65
C SER A 142 8.77 19.83 -9.11
N VAL A 143 9.57 18.99 -9.78
CA VAL A 143 9.90 19.11 -11.21
C VAL A 143 8.79 18.55 -12.09
N ASP A 144 8.01 17.59 -11.58
CA ASP A 144 6.99 16.86 -12.35
C ASP A 144 5.56 17.27 -12.00
N LYS A 145 5.37 18.29 -11.18
CA LYS A 145 4.04 18.74 -10.72
C LYS A 145 3.15 19.26 -11.84
N ASP A 146 3.74 19.67 -12.94
CA ASP A 146 3.03 20.25 -14.09
C ASP A 146 2.74 19.23 -15.19
N VAL A 147 2.97 17.96 -14.90
CA VAL A 147 2.75 16.88 -15.85
C VAL A 147 1.41 16.22 -15.61
#